data_e94c0d795bbf0c3dac6f4c299ac64140
#
_entry.id   e94c0d795bbf0c3dac6f4c299ac64140
#
_cell.length_a   1.000
_cell.length_b   1.000
_cell.length_c   1.000
_cell.angle_alpha   90.00
_cell.angle_beta   90.00
_cell.angle_gamma   90.00
#
_symmetry.space_group_name_H-M   'P 1'
#
loop_
_entity.id
_entity.type
_entity.pdbx_description
1 polymer ?
#
loop_
_entity_poly.entity_id
_entity_poly.type
_entity_poly.pdbx_seq_one_letter_code
_entity_poly.pdbx_strand_id
1 'polypeptide(L)'
;GFSVSRCAVCDNLMVTKSSSSAYTCNRAECRKKYHNKVNSDSRRKLLQNPIEKTYLAFTGACRTYRKKLLRSDEALALYDKKYGEVRAAVLATKNALPKTVKSEDIERFSHYCERERDMLKEFSDEMRVESVDTLQ
;
A
#
# COMPACT_ATOMS: atom_id res chain seq x y z
N GLY A 1 -38.54 -7.74 -8.08
CA GLY A 1 -38.86 -6.36 -7.84
C GLY A 1 -37.73 -5.38 -8.00
N PHE A 2 -38.14 -4.12 -8.13
CA PHE A 2 -37.19 -3.01 -8.23
C PHE A 2 -37.34 -2.10 -7.00
N SER A 3 -36.25 -1.49 -6.58
CA SER A 3 -36.26 -0.47 -5.54
C SER A 3 -35.79 0.87 -6.12
N VAL A 4 -36.26 1.96 -5.52
CA VAL A 4 -35.90 3.32 -5.89
C VAL A 4 -34.98 3.84 -4.80
N SER A 5 -33.83 4.36 -5.19
CA SER A 5 -32.85 4.96 -4.28
C SER A 5 -32.23 6.20 -4.93
N ARG A 6 -31.40 6.91 -4.19
CA ARG A 6 -30.68 8.08 -4.72
C ARG A 6 -29.21 7.74 -4.89
N CYS A 7 -28.62 8.27 -5.99
CA CYS A 7 -27.19 8.15 -6.22
C CYS A 7 -26.43 8.86 -5.10
N ALA A 8 -25.43 8.20 -4.53
CA ALA A 8 -24.60 8.76 -3.46
C ALA A 8 -23.77 9.97 -3.87
N VAL A 9 -23.58 10.19 -5.19
CA VAL A 9 -22.77 11.28 -5.72
C VAL A 9 -23.60 12.43 -6.26
N CYS A 10 -24.55 12.16 -7.17
CA CYS A 10 -25.33 13.19 -7.84
C CYS A 10 -26.74 13.39 -7.29
N ASP A 11 -27.16 12.57 -6.34
CA ASP A 11 -28.48 12.58 -5.70
C ASP A 11 -29.66 12.37 -6.66
N ASN A 12 -29.42 11.99 -7.90
CA ASN A 12 -30.46 11.63 -8.84
C ASN A 12 -31.12 10.29 -8.45
N LEU A 13 -32.42 10.19 -8.72
CA LEU A 13 -33.14 8.96 -8.49
C LEU A 13 -32.63 7.87 -9.43
N MET A 14 -32.49 6.69 -8.89
CA MET A 14 -32.12 5.50 -9.65
C MET A 14 -33.00 4.33 -9.28
N VAL A 15 -33.31 3.50 -10.27
CA VAL A 15 -34.12 2.30 -10.10
C VAL A 15 -33.17 1.11 -10.23
N THR A 16 -33.12 0.28 -9.20
CA THR A 16 -32.25 -0.90 -9.16
C THR A 16 -33.08 -2.13 -8.84
N LYS A 17 -32.58 -3.30 -9.23
CA LYS A 17 -33.17 -4.57 -8.78
C LYS A 17 -33.04 -4.66 -7.27
N SER A 18 -34.07 -5.17 -6.59
CA SER A 18 -34.08 -5.26 -5.13
C SER A 18 -32.93 -6.06 -4.53
N SER A 19 -32.31 -6.93 -5.32
CA SER A 19 -31.11 -7.69 -4.95
C SER A 19 -29.80 -6.92 -5.20
N SER A 20 -29.87 -5.75 -5.83
CA SER A 20 -28.69 -4.97 -6.18
C SER A 20 -28.22 -4.13 -5.00
N SER A 21 -26.89 -4.10 -4.78
CA SER A 21 -26.23 -3.25 -3.78
C SER A 21 -25.61 -2.00 -4.38
N ALA A 22 -26.11 -1.55 -5.55
CA ALA A 22 -25.57 -0.37 -6.22
C ALA A 22 -25.84 0.91 -5.42
N TYR A 23 -24.81 1.72 -5.20
CA TYR A 23 -24.87 2.98 -4.47
C TYR A 23 -24.83 4.21 -5.39
N THR A 24 -24.50 4.02 -6.67
CA THR A 24 -24.40 5.08 -7.66
C THR A 24 -25.23 4.77 -8.90
N CYS A 25 -25.64 5.83 -9.62
CA CYS A 25 -26.22 5.67 -10.95
C CYS A 25 -25.17 5.15 -11.94
N ASN A 26 -25.60 4.82 -13.17
CA ASN A 26 -24.73 4.23 -14.18
C ASN A 26 -23.72 5.22 -14.82
N ARG A 27 -23.70 6.48 -14.41
CA ARG A 27 -22.75 7.45 -14.92
C ARG A 27 -21.33 7.11 -14.47
N ALA A 28 -20.39 7.09 -15.42
CA ALA A 28 -18.99 6.79 -15.15
C ALA A 28 -18.37 7.74 -14.12
N GLU A 29 -18.72 9.03 -14.18
CA GLU A 29 -18.25 10.04 -13.23
C GLU A 29 -18.68 9.76 -11.81
N CYS A 30 -19.95 9.35 -11.60
CA CYS A 30 -20.47 9.03 -10.28
C CYS A 30 -19.80 7.80 -9.69
N ARG A 31 -19.62 6.76 -10.50
CA ARG A 31 -18.90 5.55 -10.06
C ARG A 31 -17.46 5.86 -9.68
N LYS A 32 -16.76 6.64 -10.49
CA LYS A 32 -15.37 7.04 -10.22
C LYS A 32 -15.22 7.84 -8.93
N LYS A 33 -16.09 8.87 -8.75
CA LYS A 33 -16.07 9.70 -7.53
C LYS A 33 -16.38 8.88 -6.28
N TYR A 34 -17.35 7.97 -6.36
CA TYR A 34 -17.70 7.09 -5.26
C TYR A 34 -16.54 6.16 -4.88
N HIS A 35 -15.92 5.50 -5.86
CA HIS A 35 -14.77 4.63 -5.62
C HIS A 35 -13.59 5.39 -5.03
N ASN A 36 -13.31 6.60 -5.53
CA ASN A 36 -12.23 7.43 -5.00
C ASN A 36 -12.48 7.82 -3.54
N LYS A 37 -13.73 8.16 -3.19
CA LYS A 37 -14.12 8.48 -1.82
C LYS A 37 -13.96 7.28 -0.90
N VAL A 38 -14.48 6.12 -1.30
CA VAL A 38 -14.38 4.87 -0.51
C VAL A 38 -12.92 4.48 -0.30
N ASN A 39 -12.09 4.58 -1.34
CA ASN A 39 -10.67 4.29 -1.24
C ASN A 39 -9.94 5.26 -0.31
N SER A 40 -10.25 6.56 -0.39
CA SER A 40 -9.69 7.58 0.51
C SER A 40 -10.09 7.34 1.96
N ASP A 41 -11.36 7.01 2.21
CA ASP A 41 -11.86 6.73 3.56
C ASP A 41 -11.23 5.47 4.13
N SER A 42 -11.09 4.42 3.32
CA SER A 42 -10.42 3.17 3.72
C SER A 42 -8.96 3.41 4.08
N ARG A 43 -8.23 4.19 3.27
CA ARG A 43 -6.85 4.55 3.52
C ARG A 43 -6.71 5.38 4.80
N ARG A 44 -7.64 6.32 5.02
CA ARG A 44 -7.65 7.15 6.24
C ARG A 44 -7.83 6.30 7.49
N LYS A 45 -8.73 5.30 7.46
CA LYS A 45 -8.91 4.35 8.55
C LYS A 45 -7.65 3.52 8.81
N LEU A 46 -7.00 3.03 7.76
CA LEU A 46 -5.75 2.28 7.89
C LEU A 46 -4.65 3.13 8.53
N LEU A 47 -4.55 4.40 8.15
CA LEU A 47 -3.54 5.32 8.70
C LEU A 47 -3.78 5.70 10.16
N GLN A 48 -4.98 5.45 10.72
CA GLN A 48 -5.24 5.61 12.14
C GLN A 48 -4.62 4.48 12.98
N ASN A 49 -4.34 3.33 12.38
CA ASN A 49 -3.66 2.22 13.04
C ASN A 49 -2.15 2.41 12.94
N PRO A 50 -1.41 2.56 14.08
CA PRO A 50 0.03 2.79 14.05
C PRO A 50 0.82 1.68 13.35
N ILE A 51 0.39 0.43 13.47
CA ILE A 51 1.05 -0.71 12.81
C ILE A 51 0.89 -0.62 11.29
N GLU A 52 -0.31 -0.36 10.81
CA GLU A 52 -0.57 -0.19 9.37
C GLU A 52 0.17 1.02 8.80
N LYS A 53 0.19 2.11 9.56
CA LYS A 53 0.93 3.33 9.18
C LYS A 53 2.43 3.03 9.02
N THR A 54 3.01 2.31 9.97
CA THR A 54 4.42 1.91 9.94
C THR A 54 4.71 1.01 8.73
N TYR A 55 3.85 0.03 8.48
CA TYR A 55 3.99 -0.87 7.34
C TYR A 55 3.90 -0.13 6.00
N LEU A 56 2.95 0.79 5.86
CA LEU A 56 2.80 1.60 4.65
C LEU A 56 3.99 2.54 4.43
N ALA A 57 4.54 3.10 5.49
CA ALA A 57 5.76 3.91 5.41
C ALA A 57 6.96 3.08 4.94
N PHE A 58 7.08 1.85 5.43
CA PHE A 58 8.11 0.90 5.00
C PHE A 58 7.99 0.58 3.50
N THR A 59 6.80 0.17 3.03
CA THR A 59 6.59 -0.17 1.63
C THR A 59 6.77 1.04 0.71
N GLY A 60 6.36 2.22 1.15
CA GLY A 60 6.54 3.47 0.40
C GLY A 60 8.02 3.84 0.22
N ALA A 61 8.82 3.73 1.27
CA ALA A 61 10.27 3.95 1.21
C ALA A 61 10.95 2.97 0.24
N CYS A 62 10.55 1.69 0.29
CA CYS A 62 11.09 0.66 -0.60
C CYS A 62 10.77 0.92 -2.07
N ARG A 63 9.61 1.46 -2.39
CA ARG A 63 9.28 1.90 -3.75
C ARG A 63 10.20 3.00 -4.24
N THR A 64 10.55 3.94 -3.36
CA THR A 64 11.48 5.02 -3.68
C THR A 64 12.87 4.47 -4.00
N TYR A 65 13.35 3.49 -3.24
CA TYR A 65 14.63 2.83 -3.51
C TYR A 65 14.62 2.09 -4.84
N ARG A 66 13.51 1.41 -5.15
CA ARG A 66 13.32 0.71 -6.42
C ARG A 66 13.41 1.66 -7.62
N LYS A 67 12.82 2.84 -7.51
CA LYS A 67 12.82 3.84 -8.59
C LYS A 67 14.25 4.28 -9.00
N LYS A 68 15.19 4.24 -8.08
CA LYS A 68 16.59 4.57 -8.35
C LYS A 68 17.29 3.53 -9.24
N LEU A 69 16.70 2.34 -9.40
CA LEU A 69 17.28 1.21 -10.14
C LEU A 69 16.62 0.98 -11.50
N LEU A 70 15.71 1.86 -11.95
CA LEU A 70 14.92 1.66 -13.18
C LEU A 70 15.75 1.54 -14.45
N ARG A 71 17.01 1.99 -14.42
CA ARG A 71 17.90 1.93 -15.59
C ARG A 71 18.59 0.57 -15.78
N SER A 72 18.51 -0.31 -14.80
CA SER A 72 19.18 -1.61 -14.84
C SER A 72 18.16 -2.72 -14.53
N ASP A 73 17.84 -3.53 -15.52
CA ASP A 73 16.92 -4.66 -15.36
C ASP A 73 17.47 -5.71 -14.40
N GLU A 74 18.80 -5.94 -14.41
CA GLU A 74 19.47 -6.85 -13.46
C GLU A 74 19.32 -6.36 -12.02
N ALA A 75 19.60 -5.08 -11.78
CA ALA A 75 19.49 -4.48 -10.46
C ALA A 75 18.04 -4.53 -9.95
N LEU A 76 17.07 -4.24 -10.82
CA LEU A 76 15.65 -4.34 -10.49
C LEU A 76 15.27 -5.77 -10.11
N ALA A 77 15.72 -6.76 -10.85
CA ALA A 77 15.41 -8.16 -10.58
C ALA A 77 15.97 -8.61 -9.23
N LEU A 78 17.22 -8.24 -8.93
CA LEU A 78 17.87 -8.54 -7.65
C LEU A 78 17.17 -7.83 -6.48
N TYR A 79 16.83 -6.57 -6.67
CA TYR A 79 16.12 -5.78 -5.67
C TYR A 79 14.73 -6.37 -5.40
N ASP A 80 13.97 -6.69 -6.44
CA ASP A 80 12.62 -7.23 -6.32
C ASP A 80 12.62 -8.58 -5.59
N LYS A 81 13.63 -9.42 -5.85
CA LYS A 81 13.81 -10.68 -5.14
C LYS A 81 14.08 -10.44 -3.65
N LYS A 82 15.03 -9.56 -3.35
CA LYS A 82 15.40 -9.22 -1.96
C LYS A 82 14.24 -8.56 -1.23
N TYR A 83 13.58 -7.60 -1.86
CA TYR A 83 12.42 -6.93 -1.30
C TYR A 83 11.27 -7.90 -1.04
N GLY A 84 11.01 -8.84 -1.96
CA GLY A 84 9.98 -9.86 -1.78
C GLY A 84 10.21 -10.71 -0.52
N GLU A 85 11.45 -11.13 -0.29
CA GLU A 85 11.84 -11.89 0.90
C GLU A 85 11.66 -11.07 2.19
N VAL A 86 12.15 -9.82 2.17
CA VAL A 86 12.05 -8.91 3.32
C VAL A 86 10.60 -8.55 3.61
N ARG A 87 9.84 -8.22 2.59
CA ARG A 87 8.41 -7.88 2.72
C ARG A 87 7.62 -9.05 3.33
N ALA A 88 7.88 -10.27 2.88
CA ALA A 88 7.23 -11.47 3.43
C ALA A 88 7.54 -11.63 4.92
N ALA A 89 8.79 -11.40 5.34
CA ALA A 89 9.21 -11.46 6.74
C ALA A 89 8.56 -10.36 7.57
N VAL A 90 8.50 -9.13 7.06
CA VAL A 90 7.84 -8.00 7.73
C VAL A 90 6.34 -8.25 7.88
N LEU A 91 5.70 -8.76 6.83
CA LEU A 91 4.27 -9.08 6.87
C LEU A 91 3.96 -10.21 7.86
N ALA A 92 4.81 -11.24 7.91
CA ALA A 92 4.68 -12.33 8.89
C ALA A 92 4.81 -11.81 10.32
N THR A 93 5.77 -10.92 10.58
CA THR A 93 5.96 -10.28 11.88
C THR A 93 4.73 -9.45 12.26
N LYS A 94 4.19 -8.68 11.32
CA LYS A 94 2.97 -7.90 11.51
C LYS A 94 1.78 -8.79 11.88
N ASN A 95 1.59 -9.89 11.14
CA ASN A 95 0.48 -10.82 11.36
C ASN A 95 0.61 -11.63 12.66
N ALA A 96 1.83 -11.76 13.17
CA ALA A 96 2.10 -12.45 14.45
C ALA A 96 1.85 -11.56 15.67
N LEU A 97 1.60 -10.25 15.48
CA LEU A 97 1.29 -9.34 16.58
C LEU A 97 -0.02 -9.72 17.26
N PRO A 98 -0.14 -9.51 18.60
CA PRO A 98 -1.38 -9.82 19.31
C PRO A 98 -2.52 -8.91 18.85
N LYS A 99 -3.77 -9.35 19.03
CA LYS A 99 -4.96 -8.57 18.67
C LYS A 99 -5.00 -7.22 19.39
N THR A 100 -4.60 -7.21 20.66
CA THR A 100 -4.45 -5.98 21.43
C THR A 100 -2.98 -5.58 21.40
N VAL A 101 -2.65 -4.58 20.59
CA VAL A 101 -1.28 -4.11 20.39
C VAL A 101 -0.95 -3.06 21.47
N LYS A 102 0.14 -3.28 22.19
CA LYS A 102 0.66 -2.35 23.21
C LYS A 102 1.67 -1.39 22.60
N SER A 103 1.98 -0.28 23.30
CA SER A 103 2.99 0.68 22.87
C SER A 103 4.35 0.03 22.60
N GLU A 104 4.74 -0.94 23.42
CA GLU A 104 5.99 -1.70 23.24
C GLU A 104 6.02 -2.49 21.93
N ASP A 105 4.89 -3.08 21.55
CA ASP A 105 4.76 -3.83 20.30
C ASP A 105 4.90 -2.90 19.10
N ILE A 106 4.31 -1.71 19.17
CA ILE A 106 4.40 -0.67 18.14
C ILE A 106 5.86 -0.23 17.96
N GLU A 107 6.56 0.03 19.06
CA GLU A 107 7.98 0.43 19.01
C GLU A 107 8.87 -0.67 18.43
N ARG A 108 8.69 -1.90 18.84
CA ARG A 108 9.45 -3.05 18.31
C ARG A 108 9.23 -3.23 16.83
N PHE A 109 7.98 -3.15 16.39
CA PHE A 109 7.63 -3.27 14.98
C PHE A 109 8.22 -2.11 14.16
N SER A 110 8.14 -0.89 14.70
CA SER A 110 8.71 0.30 14.06
C SER A 110 10.23 0.17 13.89
N HIS A 111 10.96 -0.25 14.93
CA HIS A 111 12.41 -0.47 14.86
C HIS A 111 12.78 -1.58 13.90
N TYR A 112 11.99 -2.65 13.86
CA TYR A 112 12.19 -3.75 12.92
C TYR A 112 12.04 -3.26 11.47
N CYS A 113 10.99 -2.53 11.17
CA CYS A 113 10.76 -1.95 9.84
C CYS A 113 11.87 -0.98 9.43
N GLU A 114 12.34 -0.15 10.36
CA GLU A 114 13.45 0.77 10.11
C GLU A 114 14.74 0.04 9.75
N ARG A 115 15.09 -1.01 10.47
CA ARG A 115 16.28 -1.83 10.20
C ARG A 115 16.20 -2.49 8.83
N GLU A 116 15.05 -3.08 8.50
CA GLU A 116 14.85 -3.73 7.21
C GLU A 116 14.85 -2.71 6.06
N ARG A 117 14.27 -1.54 6.28
CA ARG A 117 14.29 -0.43 5.34
C ARG A 117 15.72 0.04 5.07
N ASP A 118 16.51 0.24 6.11
CA ASP A 118 17.89 0.71 6.01
C ASP A 118 18.77 -0.31 5.27
N MET A 119 18.54 -1.60 5.53
CA MET A 119 19.22 -2.68 4.81
C MET A 119 18.92 -2.65 3.31
N LEU A 120 17.64 -2.48 2.95
CA LEU A 120 17.24 -2.38 1.54
C LEU A 120 17.75 -1.12 0.87
N LYS A 121 17.85 -0.01 1.62
CA LYS A 121 18.44 1.23 1.12
C LYS A 121 19.91 1.03 0.78
N GLU A 122 20.69 0.44 1.69
CA GLU A 122 22.10 0.12 1.44
C GLU A 122 22.26 -0.81 0.25
N PHE A 123 21.44 -1.85 0.16
CA PHE A 123 21.43 -2.78 -0.95
C PHE A 123 21.16 -2.08 -2.28
N SER A 124 20.20 -1.17 -2.32
CA SER A 124 19.88 -0.36 -3.50
C SER A 124 21.05 0.58 -3.87
N ASP A 125 21.64 1.24 -2.88
CA ASP A 125 22.74 2.17 -3.09
C ASP A 125 24.00 1.46 -3.62
N GLU A 126 24.31 0.28 -3.11
CA GLU A 126 25.41 -0.56 -3.60
C GLU A 126 25.23 -0.96 -5.06
N MET A 127 24.04 -1.42 -5.43
CA MET A 127 23.74 -1.78 -6.81
C MET A 127 23.78 -0.58 -7.76
N ARG A 128 23.37 0.59 -7.27
CA ARG A 128 23.42 1.83 -8.04
C ARG A 128 24.87 2.24 -8.36
N VAL A 129 25.78 2.11 -7.40
CA VAL A 129 27.20 2.40 -7.58
C VAL A 129 27.83 1.43 -8.58
N GLU A 130 27.53 0.13 -8.47
CA GLU A 130 28.00 -0.89 -9.40
C GLU A 130 27.53 -0.62 -10.84
N SER A 131 26.27 -0.22 -11.04
CA SER A 131 25.75 0.11 -12.37
C SER A 131 26.42 1.35 -12.98
N VAL A 132 26.83 2.31 -12.18
CA VAL A 132 27.58 3.49 -12.65
C VAL A 132 29.01 3.13 -13.03
N ASP A 133 29.65 2.28 -12.25
CA ASP A 133 31.02 1.81 -12.52
C ASP A 133 31.10 0.97 -13.81
N THR A 134 30.06 0.22 -14.13
CA THR A 134 29.99 -0.58 -15.36
C THR A 134 29.80 0.26 -16.63
N LEU A 135 29.34 1.50 -16.50
CA LEU A 135 29.11 2.42 -17.61
C LEU A 135 30.35 3.27 -17.96
N GLN A 136 31.37 3.18 -17.17
CA GLN A 136 32.67 3.79 -17.43
C GLN A 136 33.60 2.81 -18.10
#